data_e28d431700eeb5e84292ec0f7c96b001
#
_entry.id   e28d431700eeb5e84292ec0f7c96b001
#
_cell.length_a   1.000
_cell.length_b   1.000
_cell.length_c   1.000
_cell.angle_alpha   90.00
_cell.angle_beta   90.00
_cell.angle_gamma   90.00
#
_symmetry.space_group_name_H-M   'P 1'
#
loop_
_entity.id
_entity.type
_entity.pdbx_description
1 polymer ?
#
loop_
_entity_poly.entity_id
_entity_poly.type
_entity_poly.pdbx_seq_one_letter_code
_entity_poly.pdbx_strand_id
1 'polypeptide(L)'
;MKSIEDLGAYFIERISNQLAEKGIEAAGWSDGMSHVRPSYMPAKVQSNIWDVIAYKGYEHANQQVNNGWDVVLSNPEVLYFDFPYEADPKEHGYYWASRATNAHKVFSFMPDNLVANAEQWTDLQNLPFEADDRARTDEKGKKSGPREQGKNFAGLQGQLWSETIRSNDTVEYMIFPRLLMLAERAWHQAEWEVPYQYQGALYNQSTGHFTAAMRDAQAQSWQQMANTLGHKEFIKLDKAGIDYRVPTVAAVS
;
A
#
# COMPACT_ATOMS: atom_id res chain seq x y z
N MET A 1 -17.82 -25.14 13.63
CA MET A 1 -18.40 -24.27 12.59
C MET A 1 -19.79 -23.88 13.08
N LYS A 2 -20.00 -22.61 13.37
CA LYS A 2 -21.26 -22.12 13.98
C LYS A 2 -22.10 -21.27 13.01
N SER A 3 -21.47 -20.78 11.93
CA SER A 3 -22.13 -19.94 10.92
C SER A 3 -21.54 -20.16 9.52
N ILE A 4 -22.16 -19.61 8.48
CA ILE A 4 -21.63 -19.60 7.12
C ILE A 4 -20.34 -18.75 7.05
N GLU A 5 -20.24 -17.71 7.88
CA GLU A 5 -19.07 -16.84 7.97
C GLU A 5 -17.82 -17.62 8.45
N ASP A 6 -18.00 -18.65 9.31
CA ASP A 6 -16.91 -19.52 9.75
C ASP A 6 -16.38 -20.44 8.62
N LEU A 7 -17.10 -20.60 7.52
CA LEU A 7 -16.73 -21.54 6.47
C LEU A 7 -15.47 -21.11 5.72
N GLY A 8 -15.36 -19.82 5.39
CA GLY A 8 -14.18 -19.25 4.75
C GLY A 8 -12.93 -19.40 5.62
N ALA A 9 -13.04 -19.04 6.88
CA ALA A 9 -11.96 -19.20 7.86
C ALA A 9 -11.53 -20.68 7.98
N TYR A 10 -12.49 -21.59 8.15
CA TYR A 10 -12.22 -23.02 8.24
C TYR A 10 -11.50 -23.56 6.98
N PHE A 11 -11.92 -23.13 5.79
CA PHE A 11 -11.29 -23.52 4.54
C PHE A 11 -9.83 -23.06 4.46
N ILE A 12 -9.58 -21.76 4.73
CA ILE A 12 -8.23 -21.18 4.70
C ILE A 12 -7.33 -21.86 5.74
N GLU A 13 -7.79 -22.03 6.97
CA GLU A 13 -7.04 -22.70 8.04
C GLU A 13 -6.65 -24.12 7.61
N ARG A 14 -7.57 -24.89 7.05
CA ARG A 14 -7.33 -26.27 6.62
C ARG A 14 -6.35 -26.35 5.45
N ILE A 15 -6.56 -25.54 4.41
CA ILE A 15 -5.68 -25.55 3.23
C ILE A 15 -4.28 -25.10 3.59
N SER A 16 -4.14 -24.03 4.40
CA SER A 16 -2.83 -23.53 4.83
C SER A 16 -2.04 -24.60 5.60
N ASN A 17 -2.69 -25.35 6.49
CA ASN A 17 -2.03 -26.45 7.22
C ASN A 17 -1.64 -27.61 6.28
N GLN A 18 -2.51 -28.01 5.33
CA GLN A 18 -2.19 -29.04 4.36
C GLN A 18 -1.01 -28.65 3.43
N LEU A 19 -0.89 -27.36 3.09
CA LEU A 19 0.25 -26.84 2.34
C LEU A 19 1.52 -26.88 3.18
N ALA A 20 1.44 -26.43 4.46
CA ALA A 20 2.57 -26.46 5.39
C ALA A 20 3.11 -27.87 5.63
N GLU A 21 2.25 -28.91 5.73
CA GLU A 21 2.66 -30.31 5.80
C GLU A 21 3.49 -30.78 4.60
N LYS A 22 3.34 -30.08 3.46
CA LYS A 22 4.11 -30.33 2.23
C LYS A 22 5.31 -29.40 2.08
N GLY A 23 5.60 -28.56 3.08
CA GLY A 23 6.67 -27.57 3.02
C GLY A 23 6.35 -26.36 2.12
N ILE A 24 5.07 -26.12 1.81
CA ILE A 24 4.62 -25.00 1.00
C ILE A 24 4.02 -23.94 1.92
N GLU A 25 4.50 -22.71 1.81
CA GLU A 25 3.98 -21.55 2.52
C GLU A 25 2.73 -21.02 1.83
N ALA A 26 1.64 -20.84 2.58
CA ALA A 26 0.40 -20.32 2.05
C ALA A 26 0.43 -18.80 2.02
N ALA A 27 -0.11 -18.19 0.95
CA ALA A 27 -0.36 -16.76 0.84
C ALA A 27 -1.84 -16.49 0.58
N GLY A 28 -2.36 -15.39 1.13
CA GLY A 28 -3.76 -14.97 0.94
C GLY A 28 -3.93 -13.46 0.97
N TRP A 29 -5.11 -13.02 0.57
CA TRP A 29 -5.51 -11.62 0.68
C TRP A 29 -6.06 -11.31 2.07
N SER A 30 -5.87 -10.06 2.52
CA SER A 30 -6.18 -9.60 3.88
C SER A 30 -7.62 -9.81 4.30
N ASP A 31 -8.59 -9.70 3.39
CA ASP A 31 -10.01 -9.93 3.66
C ASP A 31 -10.26 -11.38 4.10
N GLY A 32 -9.73 -12.37 3.36
CA GLY A 32 -9.81 -13.78 3.76
C GLY A 32 -9.02 -14.07 5.04
N MET A 33 -7.81 -13.55 5.13
CA MET A 33 -6.92 -13.76 6.28
C MET A 33 -7.44 -13.10 7.58
N SER A 34 -8.25 -12.06 7.50
CA SER A 34 -8.82 -11.37 8.67
C SER A 34 -9.85 -12.20 9.44
N HIS A 35 -10.41 -13.25 8.84
CA HIS A 35 -11.42 -14.10 9.46
C HIS A 35 -10.87 -15.35 10.13
N VAL A 36 -9.60 -15.73 9.82
CA VAL A 36 -9.00 -16.95 10.39
C VAL A 36 -8.59 -16.75 11.85
N ARG A 37 -8.51 -17.85 12.58
CA ARG A 37 -8.00 -17.86 13.94
C ARG A 37 -6.48 -18.02 13.91
N PRO A 38 -5.69 -17.03 14.36
CA PRO A 38 -4.23 -17.11 14.27
C PRO A 38 -3.62 -18.39 14.85
N SER A 39 -4.18 -18.90 15.97
CA SER A 39 -3.73 -20.13 16.61
C SER A 39 -3.98 -21.41 15.80
N TYR A 40 -4.78 -21.35 14.73
CA TYR A 40 -5.07 -22.48 13.83
C TYR A 40 -4.31 -22.37 12.51
N MET A 41 -3.54 -21.31 12.34
CA MET A 41 -2.72 -21.10 11.14
C MET A 41 -1.32 -21.68 11.32
N PRO A 42 -0.63 -22.09 10.25
CA PRO A 42 0.79 -22.37 10.29
C PRO A 42 1.60 -21.16 10.79
N ALA A 43 2.79 -21.44 11.33
CA ALA A 43 3.68 -20.38 11.85
C ALA A 43 4.15 -19.42 10.75
N LYS A 44 4.25 -19.88 9.51
CA LYS A 44 4.61 -19.08 8.33
C LYS A 44 3.46 -19.04 7.35
N VAL A 45 2.92 -17.86 7.15
CA VAL A 45 1.95 -17.53 6.11
C VAL A 45 2.17 -16.09 5.66
N GLN A 46 1.85 -15.80 4.41
CA GLN A 46 1.89 -14.44 3.89
C GLN A 46 0.47 -13.88 3.77
N SER A 47 0.30 -12.61 4.13
CA SER A 47 -0.94 -11.88 3.88
C SER A 47 -0.67 -10.63 3.05
N ASN A 48 -1.44 -10.44 1.98
CA ASN A 48 -1.35 -9.27 1.12
C ASN A 48 -2.48 -8.29 1.50
N ILE A 49 -2.09 -7.12 1.97
CA ILE A 49 -3.03 -6.09 2.43
C ILE A 49 -3.50 -5.26 1.24
N TRP A 50 -4.78 -5.40 0.85
CA TRP A 50 -5.42 -4.60 -0.20
C TRP A 50 -6.46 -3.62 0.34
N ASP A 51 -6.43 -3.38 1.63
CA ASP A 51 -7.33 -2.46 2.32
C ASP A 51 -6.87 -1.01 2.13
N VAL A 52 -7.83 -0.09 1.93
CA VAL A 52 -7.58 1.34 1.76
C VAL A 52 -7.21 1.99 3.09
N ILE A 53 -6.11 2.74 3.12
CA ILE A 53 -5.60 3.40 4.34
C ILE A 53 -6.63 4.37 4.91
N ALA A 54 -7.25 5.21 4.04
CA ALA A 54 -8.29 6.15 4.45
C ALA A 54 -9.52 5.47 5.11
N TYR A 55 -9.75 4.19 4.83
CA TYR A 55 -10.81 3.38 5.42
C TYR A 55 -10.28 2.37 6.43
N LYS A 56 -9.22 2.75 7.15
CA LYS A 56 -8.59 1.99 8.25
C LYS A 56 -7.88 0.71 7.81
N GLY A 57 -7.43 0.61 6.57
CA GLY A 57 -6.67 -0.54 6.09
C GLY A 57 -5.41 -0.85 6.91
N TYR A 58 -4.85 0.13 7.58
CA TYR A 58 -3.73 -0.05 8.51
C TYR A 58 -4.07 -0.93 9.73
N GLU A 59 -5.35 -1.04 10.13
CA GLU A 59 -5.74 -1.91 11.26
C GLU A 59 -5.51 -3.40 10.94
N HIS A 60 -5.87 -3.83 9.72
CA HIS A 60 -5.62 -5.20 9.27
C HIS A 60 -4.11 -5.45 9.11
N ALA A 61 -3.38 -4.49 8.54
CA ALA A 61 -1.93 -4.59 8.39
C ALA A 61 -1.24 -4.78 9.76
N ASN A 62 -1.56 -3.92 10.73
CA ASN A 62 -1.01 -3.99 12.08
C ASN A 62 -1.41 -5.30 12.78
N GLN A 63 -2.68 -5.70 12.70
CA GLN A 63 -3.16 -6.92 13.35
C GLN A 63 -2.44 -8.16 12.78
N GLN A 64 -2.31 -8.24 11.47
CA GLN A 64 -1.78 -9.43 10.82
C GLN A 64 -0.26 -9.56 10.99
N VAL A 65 0.49 -8.46 10.97
CA VAL A 65 1.91 -8.49 11.30
C VAL A 65 2.15 -8.80 12.79
N ASN A 66 1.26 -8.34 13.68
CA ASN A 66 1.33 -8.68 15.11
C ASN A 66 1.03 -10.17 15.36
N ASN A 67 0.24 -10.83 14.50
CA ASN A 67 0.08 -12.29 14.51
C ASN A 67 1.37 -13.04 14.12
N GLY A 68 2.42 -12.35 13.68
CA GLY A 68 3.67 -12.93 13.22
C GLY A 68 3.67 -13.39 11.77
N TRP A 69 2.71 -12.93 10.97
CA TRP A 69 2.63 -13.25 9.54
C TRP A 69 3.51 -12.34 8.70
N ASP A 70 3.94 -12.83 7.54
CA ASP A 70 4.62 -12.02 6.55
C ASP A 70 3.60 -11.15 5.81
N VAL A 71 3.56 -9.87 6.15
CA VAL A 71 2.60 -8.92 5.59
C VAL A 71 3.24 -8.17 4.43
N VAL A 72 2.62 -8.30 3.25
CA VAL A 72 2.96 -7.55 2.04
C VAL A 72 1.90 -6.48 1.80
N LEU A 73 2.33 -5.24 1.65
CA LEU A 73 1.43 -4.11 1.41
C LEU A 73 1.07 -4.02 -0.07
N SER A 74 -0.23 -4.02 -0.36
CA SER A 74 -0.82 -3.86 -1.69
C SER A 74 -1.96 -2.83 -1.65
N ASN A 75 -1.82 -1.77 -0.85
CA ASN A 75 -2.85 -0.76 -0.63
C ASN A 75 -3.29 -0.14 -1.96
N PRO A 76 -4.56 -0.29 -2.36
CA PRO A 76 -4.98 -0.04 -3.74
C PRO A 76 -4.88 1.43 -4.14
N GLU A 77 -5.11 2.36 -3.23
CA GLU A 77 -5.03 3.79 -3.53
C GLU A 77 -3.64 4.26 -4.00
N VAL A 78 -2.61 3.43 -3.83
CA VAL A 78 -1.22 3.79 -4.16
C VAL A 78 -0.48 2.70 -4.93
N LEU A 79 -0.84 1.43 -4.76
CA LEU A 79 -0.12 0.30 -5.34
C LEU A 79 -0.91 -0.46 -6.43
N TYR A 80 -2.16 -0.07 -6.72
CA TYR A 80 -2.90 -0.60 -7.86
C TYR A 80 -2.65 0.29 -9.08
N PHE A 81 -1.90 -0.24 -10.03
CA PHE A 81 -1.48 0.48 -11.24
C PHE A 81 -2.54 0.44 -12.34
N ASP A 82 -3.63 -0.27 -12.14
CA ASP A 82 -4.84 -0.21 -12.97
C ASP A 82 -5.73 1.00 -12.66
N PHE A 83 -5.41 1.79 -11.62
CA PHE A 83 -6.05 3.10 -11.41
C PHE A 83 -5.45 4.19 -12.29
N PRO A 84 -6.23 5.24 -12.63
CA PRO A 84 -5.79 6.32 -13.48
C PRO A 84 -4.62 7.11 -12.84
N TYR A 85 -3.78 7.67 -13.68
CA TYR A 85 -2.72 8.58 -13.23
C TYR A 85 -3.28 9.89 -12.68
N GLU A 86 -4.37 10.38 -13.28
CA GLU A 86 -5.01 11.65 -12.94
C GLU A 86 -6.54 11.49 -13.05
N ALA A 87 -7.27 12.39 -12.40
CA ALA A 87 -8.73 12.44 -12.46
C ALA A 87 -9.23 13.02 -13.79
N ASP A 88 -8.86 12.38 -14.90
CA ASP A 88 -9.24 12.73 -16.26
C ASP A 88 -10.05 11.57 -16.88
N PRO A 89 -11.24 11.83 -17.49
CA PRO A 89 -12.03 10.80 -18.17
C PRO A 89 -11.32 10.06 -19.30
N LYS A 90 -10.20 10.57 -19.80
CA LYS A 90 -9.39 9.94 -20.85
C LYS A 90 -8.36 8.95 -20.28
N GLU A 91 -8.10 8.99 -18.99
CA GLU A 91 -7.18 8.06 -18.36
C GLU A 91 -7.83 6.66 -18.24
N HIS A 92 -7.00 5.63 -18.42
CA HIS A 92 -7.41 4.25 -18.24
C HIS A 92 -7.60 3.92 -16.76
N GLY A 93 -8.49 2.98 -16.49
CA GLY A 93 -8.66 2.36 -15.17
C GLY A 93 -9.98 2.68 -14.48
N TYR A 94 -10.25 1.92 -13.43
CA TYR A 94 -11.32 2.19 -12.48
C TYR A 94 -10.82 3.10 -11.36
N TYR A 95 -11.74 3.59 -10.52
CA TYR A 95 -11.43 4.58 -9.49
C TYR A 95 -12.17 4.31 -8.17
N TRP A 96 -12.33 3.03 -7.81
CA TRP A 96 -13.04 2.67 -6.57
C TRP A 96 -12.23 2.94 -5.30
N ALA A 97 -10.88 3.04 -5.37
CA ALA A 97 -10.02 3.38 -4.23
C ALA A 97 -9.16 4.63 -4.47
N SER A 98 -8.93 5.04 -5.71
CA SER A 98 -8.20 6.27 -6.05
C SER A 98 -8.63 6.81 -7.40
N ARG A 99 -8.66 8.13 -7.52
CA ARG A 99 -8.88 8.84 -8.79
C ARG A 99 -7.58 9.33 -9.41
N ALA A 100 -6.50 9.33 -8.66
CA ALA A 100 -5.19 9.78 -9.10
C ALA A 100 -4.10 8.99 -8.38
N THR A 101 -3.56 7.97 -9.06
CA THR A 101 -2.43 7.20 -8.59
C THR A 101 -1.24 7.50 -9.49
N ASN A 102 -0.72 8.73 -9.41
CA ASN A 102 0.42 9.16 -10.20
C ASN A 102 1.76 8.73 -9.58
N ALA A 103 2.84 8.95 -10.33
CA ALA A 103 4.18 8.56 -9.89
C ALA A 103 4.60 9.28 -8.60
N HIS A 104 4.22 10.55 -8.41
CA HIS A 104 4.52 11.30 -7.19
C HIS A 104 3.81 10.71 -5.97
N LYS A 105 2.54 10.29 -6.10
CA LYS A 105 1.81 9.64 -5.01
C LYS A 105 2.48 8.33 -4.59
N VAL A 106 2.90 7.50 -5.54
CA VAL A 106 3.63 6.26 -5.23
C VAL A 106 4.98 6.58 -4.58
N PHE A 107 5.70 7.57 -5.08
CA PHE A 107 6.96 8.03 -4.50
C PHE A 107 6.79 8.57 -3.07
N SER A 108 5.71 9.31 -2.79
CA SER A 108 5.44 9.92 -1.48
C SER A 108 4.92 8.93 -0.43
N PHE A 109 4.66 7.68 -0.80
CA PHE A 109 4.16 6.64 0.10
C PHE A 109 5.12 6.38 1.25
N MET A 110 4.60 6.38 2.47
CA MET A 110 5.32 6.00 3.70
C MET A 110 4.88 4.59 4.15
N PRO A 111 5.51 3.52 3.63
CA PRO A 111 5.07 2.15 3.89
C PRO A 111 5.30 1.73 5.35
N ASP A 112 6.35 2.20 5.99
CA ASP A 112 6.65 1.86 7.38
C ASP A 112 5.75 2.56 8.39
N ASN A 113 5.05 3.63 7.96
CA ASN A 113 4.08 4.35 8.79
C ASN A 113 2.80 4.65 8.00
N LEU A 114 1.95 3.62 7.83
CA LEU A 114 0.74 3.73 7.03
C LEU A 114 -0.18 4.87 7.46
N VAL A 115 -0.33 5.08 8.78
CA VAL A 115 -1.21 6.13 9.32
C VAL A 115 -0.70 7.54 9.03
N ALA A 116 0.62 7.75 8.91
CA ALA A 116 1.20 9.06 8.60
C ALA A 116 0.85 9.58 7.20
N ASN A 117 0.45 8.70 6.28
CA ASN A 117 -0.01 9.12 4.96
C ASN A 117 -1.26 10.03 5.01
N ALA A 118 -2.03 10.01 6.10
CA ALA A 118 -3.15 10.92 6.32
C ALA A 118 -2.75 12.41 6.40
N GLU A 119 -1.47 12.71 6.67
CA GLU A 119 -0.99 14.09 6.69
C GLU A 119 -0.74 14.69 5.31
N GLN A 120 -0.67 13.85 4.26
CA GLN A 120 -0.35 14.31 2.91
C GLN A 120 -1.38 13.88 1.85
N TRP A 121 -2.24 12.91 2.14
CA TRP A 121 -3.21 12.38 1.19
C TRP A 121 -4.65 12.79 1.54
N THR A 122 -5.51 12.57 0.57
CA THR A 122 -6.97 12.69 0.69
C THR A 122 -7.62 11.34 0.41
N ASP A 123 -8.86 11.18 0.81
CA ASP A 123 -9.68 10.00 0.50
C ASP A 123 -10.16 10.00 -0.97
N LEU A 124 -11.01 9.05 -1.32
CA LEU A 124 -11.59 8.91 -2.66
C LEU A 124 -12.45 10.11 -3.09
N GLN A 125 -13.03 10.83 -2.15
CA GLN A 125 -13.82 12.04 -2.38
C GLN A 125 -12.95 13.31 -2.43
N ASN A 126 -11.63 13.15 -2.36
CA ASN A 126 -10.66 14.25 -2.25
C ASN A 126 -10.82 15.07 -0.97
N LEU A 127 -11.27 14.44 0.11
CA LEU A 127 -11.41 15.05 1.42
C LEU A 127 -10.27 14.61 2.35
N PRO A 128 -9.78 15.50 3.25
CA PRO A 128 -8.89 15.08 4.31
C PRO A 128 -9.49 13.96 5.15
N PHE A 129 -8.66 13.01 5.56
CA PHE A 129 -9.09 11.94 6.46
C PHE A 129 -8.19 11.85 7.69
N GLU A 130 -8.68 11.12 8.67
CA GLU A 130 -7.98 10.84 9.91
C GLU A 130 -7.59 9.36 9.96
N ALA A 131 -6.35 9.09 10.36
CA ALA A 131 -5.86 7.76 10.63
C ALA A 131 -5.35 7.69 12.08
N ASP A 132 -5.88 6.73 12.85
CA ASP A 132 -5.60 6.58 14.27
C ASP A 132 -5.41 5.11 14.60
N ASP A 133 -4.18 4.71 14.90
CA ASP A 133 -3.85 3.34 15.28
C ASP A 133 -3.58 3.18 16.79
N ARG A 134 -3.95 4.15 17.62
CA ARG A 134 -3.90 3.98 19.07
C ARG A 134 -4.75 2.79 19.53
N ALA A 135 -4.28 2.11 20.56
CA ALA A 135 -4.96 0.92 21.10
C ALA A 135 -6.40 1.25 21.49
N ARG A 136 -7.35 0.45 20.98
CA ARG A 136 -8.78 0.58 21.30
C ARG A 136 -9.47 -0.79 21.28
N THR A 137 -10.64 -0.82 21.90
CA THR A 137 -11.54 -1.96 21.85
C THR A 137 -12.89 -1.46 21.36
N ASP A 138 -13.44 -2.07 20.33
CA ASP A 138 -14.76 -1.70 19.80
C ASP A 138 -15.90 -2.23 20.69
N GLU A 139 -17.13 -1.86 20.36
CA GLU A 139 -18.35 -2.28 21.08
C GLU A 139 -18.56 -3.79 21.07
N LYS A 140 -17.97 -4.51 20.13
CA LYS A 140 -18.02 -5.98 20.01
C LYS A 140 -16.85 -6.67 20.74
N GLY A 141 -15.98 -5.90 21.39
CA GLY A 141 -14.81 -6.41 22.11
C GLY A 141 -13.61 -6.73 21.21
N LYS A 142 -13.64 -6.36 19.91
CA LYS A 142 -12.50 -6.51 19.01
C LYS A 142 -11.45 -5.46 19.36
N LYS A 143 -10.24 -5.92 19.60
CA LYS A 143 -9.09 -5.06 19.87
C LYS A 143 -8.40 -4.69 18.56
N SER A 144 -8.04 -3.42 18.41
CA SER A 144 -7.14 -2.91 17.39
C SER A 144 -6.08 -2.03 18.05
N GLY A 145 -4.96 -1.82 17.35
CA GLY A 145 -3.88 -1.02 17.92
C GLY A 145 -2.67 -0.92 16.98
N PRO A 146 -1.59 -0.38 17.51
CA PRO A 146 -0.38 -0.18 16.73
C PRO A 146 0.32 -1.50 16.40
N ARG A 147 1.19 -1.42 15.43
CA ARG A 147 2.18 -2.46 15.15
C ARG A 147 3.13 -2.59 16.34
N GLU A 148 3.39 -3.81 16.76
CA GLU A 148 4.31 -4.09 17.88
C GLU A 148 5.76 -3.80 17.51
N GLN A 149 6.55 -3.38 18.49
CA GLN A 149 7.97 -3.12 18.29
C GLN A 149 8.71 -4.39 17.81
N GLY A 150 9.55 -4.22 16.80
CA GLY A 150 10.29 -5.33 16.18
C GLY A 150 9.50 -6.10 15.12
N LYS A 151 8.23 -5.76 14.88
CA LYS A 151 7.44 -6.29 13.76
C LYS A 151 7.57 -5.35 12.57
N ASN A 152 7.84 -5.89 11.38
CA ASN A 152 7.97 -5.13 10.15
C ASN A 152 7.12 -5.74 9.05
N PHE A 153 6.69 -4.91 8.09
CA PHE A 153 6.09 -5.41 6.86
C PHE A 153 7.16 -6.08 6.01
N ALA A 154 6.80 -7.17 5.32
CA ALA A 154 7.73 -7.98 4.54
C ALA A 154 8.10 -7.31 3.20
N GLY A 155 7.21 -6.46 2.67
CA GLY A 155 7.47 -5.78 1.41
C GLY A 155 6.25 -5.09 0.83
N LEU A 156 6.41 -4.61 -0.42
CA LEU A 156 5.38 -3.95 -1.22
C LEU A 156 5.09 -4.77 -2.47
N GLN A 157 3.84 -4.76 -2.93
CA GLN A 157 3.44 -5.40 -4.18
C GLN A 157 2.52 -4.47 -4.96
N GLY A 158 2.92 -4.13 -6.19
CA GLY A 158 2.07 -3.44 -7.15
C GLY A 158 1.16 -4.40 -7.89
N GLN A 159 -0.08 -3.98 -8.17
CA GLN A 159 -1.08 -4.75 -8.92
C GLN A 159 -1.41 -4.04 -10.23
N LEU A 160 -1.66 -4.80 -11.27
CA LEU A 160 -2.23 -4.32 -12.51
C LEU A 160 -3.35 -5.28 -12.94
N TRP A 161 -4.58 -4.98 -12.53
CA TRP A 161 -5.75 -5.73 -12.94
C TRP A 161 -6.15 -5.36 -14.38
N SER A 162 -6.63 -6.32 -15.13
CA SER A 162 -6.67 -6.19 -16.60
C SER A 162 -8.04 -5.82 -17.18
N GLU A 163 -9.01 -5.43 -16.36
CA GLU A 163 -10.39 -5.19 -16.81
C GLU A 163 -10.48 -4.10 -17.89
N THR A 164 -9.63 -3.09 -17.82
CA THR A 164 -9.58 -2.00 -18.81
C THR A 164 -8.39 -2.09 -19.77
N ILE A 165 -7.51 -3.06 -19.61
CA ILE A 165 -6.31 -3.24 -20.44
C ILE A 165 -6.69 -3.91 -21.76
N ARG A 166 -6.23 -3.35 -22.90
CA ARG A 166 -6.56 -3.86 -24.24
C ARG A 166 -5.34 -4.08 -25.14
N SER A 167 -4.15 -3.61 -24.75
CA SER A 167 -2.91 -3.75 -25.52
C SER A 167 -1.70 -3.82 -24.59
N ASN A 168 -0.55 -4.24 -25.13
CA ASN A 168 0.72 -4.22 -24.41
C ASN A 168 1.15 -2.78 -24.09
N ASP A 169 0.95 -1.84 -25.02
CA ASP A 169 1.28 -0.43 -24.83
C ASP A 169 0.50 0.15 -23.63
N THR A 170 -0.76 -0.27 -23.45
CA THR A 170 -1.55 0.11 -22.27
C THR A 170 -0.96 -0.48 -20.99
N VAL A 171 -0.49 -1.74 -20.99
CA VAL A 171 0.20 -2.36 -19.85
C VAL A 171 1.42 -1.54 -19.46
N GLU A 172 2.28 -1.25 -20.42
CA GLU A 172 3.53 -0.52 -20.21
C GLU A 172 3.27 0.90 -19.70
N TYR A 173 2.36 1.63 -20.35
CA TYR A 173 1.91 2.95 -19.92
C TYR A 173 1.39 2.96 -18.49
N MET A 174 0.60 1.96 -18.08
CA MET A 174 0.02 1.88 -16.74
C MET A 174 1.05 1.49 -15.69
N ILE A 175 2.08 0.73 -16.03
CA ILE A 175 3.14 0.30 -15.11
C ILE A 175 4.18 1.40 -14.92
N PHE A 176 4.67 2.00 -16.02
CA PHE A 176 5.77 2.95 -15.96
C PHE A 176 5.32 4.42 -15.95
N PRO A 177 5.91 5.25 -15.05
CA PRO A 177 7.06 4.99 -14.17
C PRO A 177 6.70 4.51 -12.75
N ARG A 178 5.42 4.20 -12.44
CA ARG A 178 4.97 3.84 -11.08
C ARG A 178 5.74 2.66 -10.49
N LEU A 179 6.10 1.68 -11.31
CA LEU A 179 6.92 0.54 -10.87
C LEU A 179 8.29 0.97 -10.36
N LEU A 180 8.89 1.99 -10.97
CA LEU A 180 10.17 2.54 -10.50
C LEU A 180 10.02 3.22 -9.13
N MET A 181 8.88 3.88 -8.90
CA MET A 181 8.58 4.51 -7.62
C MET A 181 8.30 3.46 -6.54
N LEU A 182 7.58 2.38 -6.89
CA LEU A 182 7.38 1.25 -5.98
C LEU A 182 8.73 0.63 -5.59
N ALA A 183 9.61 0.40 -6.57
CA ALA A 183 10.94 -0.16 -6.30
C ALA A 183 11.75 0.75 -5.37
N GLU A 184 11.70 2.05 -5.57
CA GLU A 184 12.34 3.04 -4.68
C GLU A 184 11.80 2.93 -3.26
N ARG A 185 10.46 2.89 -3.07
CA ARG A 185 9.84 2.78 -1.74
C ARG A 185 10.07 1.43 -1.06
N ALA A 186 10.17 0.35 -1.84
CA ALA A 186 10.41 -0.99 -1.30
C ALA A 186 11.87 -1.21 -0.87
N TRP A 187 12.81 -0.49 -1.50
CA TRP A 187 14.25 -0.69 -1.27
C TRP A 187 14.87 0.35 -0.34
N HIS A 188 14.31 1.55 -0.30
CA HIS A 188 14.89 2.69 0.37
C HIS A 188 13.91 3.35 1.35
N GLN A 189 14.23 3.31 2.64
CA GLN A 189 13.57 4.13 3.64
C GLN A 189 14.12 5.55 3.56
N ALA A 190 13.27 6.51 3.20
CA ALA A 190 13.69 7.89 3.01
C ALA A 190 13.79 8.65 4.34
N GLU A 191 14.76 9.56 4.43
CA GLU A 191 14.96 10.40 5.62
C GLU A 191 13.78 11.34 5.92
N TRP A 192 12.93 11.61 4.93
CA TRP A 192 11.73 12.44 5.09
C TRP A 192 10.51 11.65 5.62
N GLU A 193 10.55 10.34 5.70
CA GLU A 193 9.43 9.56 6.23
C GLU A 193 9.22 9.83 7.72
N VAL A 194 7.95 9.93 8.13
CA VAL A 194 7.60 10.08 9.55
C VAL A 194 7.87 8.76 10.28
N PRO A 195 8.75 8.73 11.30
CA PRO A 195 9.04 7.52 12.04
C PRO A 195 7.78 6.94 12.70
N TYR A 196 7.64 5.61 12.65
CA TYR A 196 6.50 4.94 13.25
C TYR A 196 6.49 5.02 14.78
N GLN A 197 5.33 5.30 15.37
CA GLN A 197 5.14 5.39 16.81
C GLN A 197 4.48 4.10 17.34
N TYR A 198 5.27 3.22 17.94
CA TYR A 198 4.81 1.91 18.42
C TYR A 198 3.77 1.97 19.55
N GLN A 199 3.51 3.13 20.14
CA GLN A 199 2.41 3.36 21.09
C GLN A 199 1.10 3.69 20.38
N GLY A 200 1.15 3.86 19.07
CA GLY A 200 0.07 4.39 18.25
C GLY A 200 -0.09 5.89 18.33
N ALA A 201 -0.56 6.48 17.26
CA ALA A 201 -0.78 7.92 17.18
C ALA A 201 -1.95 8.26 16.25
N LEU A 202 -2.42 9.48 16.39
CA LEU A 202 -3.41 10.10 15.52
C LEU A 202 -2.70 10.93 14.46
N TYR A 203 -3.12 10.78 13.19
CA TYR A 203 -2.61 11.54 12.06
C TYR A 203 -3.76 12.11 11.23
N ASN A 204 -3.64 13.37 10.87
CA ASN A 204 -4.46 14.08 9.89
C ASN A 204 -3.67 15.29 9.39
N GLN A 205 -4.18 16.05 8.44
CA GLN A 205 -3.47 17.18 7.84
C GLN A 205 -3.07 18.32 8.83
N SER A 206 -3.57 18.28 10.07
CA SER A 206 -3.27 19.27 11.10
C SER A 206 -2.41 18.77 12.27
N THR A 207 -2.07 17.48 12.32
CA THR A 207 -1.32 16.89 13.43
C THR A 207 0.17 17.27 13.43
N GLY A 208 0.75 17.53 12.26
CA GLY A 208 2.09 18.12 12.12
C GLY A 208 3.27 17.18 12.41
N HIS A 209 3.06 15.87 12.44
CA HIS A 209 4.15 14.89 12.53
C HIS A 209 5.03 14.91 11.26
N PHE A 210 4.40 15.07 10.10
CA PHE A 210 5.09 15.34 8.84
C PHE A 210 5.42 16.83 8.79
N THR A 211 6.59 17.20 9.29
CA THR A 211 7.03 18.57 9.50
C THR A 211 7.31 19.31 8.18
N ALA A 212 7.43 20.65 8.23
CA ALA A 212 7.83 21.43 7.07
C ALA A 212 9.20 20.99 6.53
N ALA A 213 10.17 20.69 7.39
CA ALA A 213 11.49 20.21 6.99
C ALA A 213 11.42 18.86 6.27
N MET A 214 10.54 17.94 6.70
CA MET A 214 10.32 16.65 6.01
C MET A 214 9.67 16.86 4.65
N ARG A 215 8.71 17.80 4.53
CA ARG A 215 8.08 18.15 3.24
C ARG A 215 9.10 18.72 2.25
N ASP A 216 9.97 19.60 2.72
CA ASP A 216 11.05 20.17 1.89
C ASP A 216 12.03 19.09 1.45
N ALA A 217 12.41 18.17 2.34
CA ALA A 217 13.28 17.05 2.03
C ALA A 217 12.61 16.09 1.02
N GLN A 218 11.30 15.81 1.16
CA GLN A 218 10.54 15.01 0.20
C GLN A 218 10.52 15.68 -1.17
N ALA A 219 10.27 16.98 -1.23
CA ALA A 219 10.26 17.75 -2.49
C ALA A 219 11.64 17.71 -3.19
N GLN A 220 12.73 17.88 -2.44
CA GLN A 220 14.09 17.75 -2.97
C GLN A 220 14.38 16.35 -3.49
N SER A 221 13.99 15.31 -2.73
CA SER A 221 14.15 13.91 -3.14
C SER A 221 13.32 13.60 -4.41
N TRP A 222 12.11 14.13 -4.51
CA TRP A 222 11.29 14.01 -5.72
C TRP A 222 11.95 14.69 -6.92
N GLN A 223 12.52 15.88 -6.74
CA GLN A 223 13.24 16.57 -7.82
C GLN A 223 14.44 15.72 -8.33
N GLN A 224 15.18 15.10 -7.44
CA GLN A 224 16.28 14.18 -7.81
C GLN A 224 15.75 12.95 -8.54
N MET A 225 14.65 12.37 -8.08
CA MET A 225 14.00 11.23 -8.75
C MET A 225 13.49 11.62 -10.14
N ALA A 226 12.82 12.77 -10.28
CA ALA A 226 12.35 13.28 -11.57
C ALA A 226 13.50 13.47 -12.57
N ASN A 227 14.64 14.01 -12.12
CA ASN A 227 15.85 14.12 -12.93
C ASN A 227 16.37 12.73 -13.35
N THR A 228 16.40 11.76 -12.43
CA THR A 228 16.80 10.38 -12.72
C THR A 228 15.89 9.74 -13.76
N LEU A 229 14.57 9.92 -13.62
CA LEU A 229 13.59 9.44 -14.60
C LEU A 229 13.88 10.04 -15.98
N GLY A 230 13.95 11.38 -16.09
CA GLY A 230 14.09 12.06 -17.39
C GLY A 230 15.44 11.79 -18.06
N HIS A 231 16.52 11.81 -17.32
CA HIS A 231 17.88 11.75 -17.89
C HIS A 231 18.46 10.32 -17.97
N LYS A 232 17.82 9.34 -17.36
CA LYS A 232 18.36 7.98 -17.32
C LYS A 232 17.31 6.92 -17.64
N GLU A 233 16.24 6.86 -16.87
CA GLU A 233 15.32 5.71 -16.94
C GLU A 233 14.43 5.77 -18.19
N PHE A 234 13.89 6.93 -18.55
CA PHE A 234 13.09 7.07 -19.76
C PHE A 234 13.91 6.80 -21.04
N ILE A 235 15.20 7.19 -21.05
CA ILE A 235 16.10 6.85 -22.18
C ILE A 235 16.26 5.33 -22.33
N LYS A 236 16.25 4.57 -21.23
CA LYS A 236 16.32 3.09 -21.28
C LYS A 236 15.01 2.51 -21.81
N LEU A 237 13.86 3.03 -21.36
CA LEU A 237 12.54 2.60 -21.82
C LEU A 237 12.39 2.90 -23.33
N ASP A 238 12.76 4.10 -23.77
CA ASP A 238 12.76 4.48 -25.20
C ASP A 238 13.59 3.49 -26.04
N LYS A 239 14.81 3.18 -25.58
CA LYS A 239 15.69 2.22 -26.30
C LYS A 239 15.14 0.80 -26.33
N ALA A 240 14.33 0.44 -25.35
CA ALA A 240 13.67 -0.86 -25.25
C ALA A 240 12.33 -0.88 -26.00
N GLY A 241 11.84 0.27 -26.49
CA GLY A 241 10.53 0.40 -27.14
C GLY A 241 9.38 0.20 -26.16
N ILE A 242 9.56 0.60 -24.90
CA ILE A 242 8.58 0.47 -23.82
C ILE A 242 7.86 1.81 -23.62
N ASP A 243 6.53 1.78 -23.65
CA ASP A 243 5.70 2.96 -23.39
C ASP A 243 5.69 3.33 -21.89
N TYR A 244 5.55 4.61 -21.62
CA TYR A 244 5.47 5.12 -20.25
C TYR A 244 4.73 6.45 -20.16
N ARG A 245 4.20 6.76 -18.99
CA ARG A 245 3.62 8.06 -18.66
C ARG A 245 4.71 9.04 -18.24
N VAL A 246 4.82 10.17 -18.92
CA VAL A 246 5.64 11.28 -18.41
C VAL A 246 4.90 11.96 -17.25
N PRO A 247 5.49 12.05 -16.05
CA PRO A 247 4.87 12.76 -14.94
C PRO A 247 4.62 14.23 -15.27
N THR A 248 3.47 14.76 -14.91
CA THR A 248 3.16 16.18 -15.15
C THR A 248 3.95 17.06 -14.19
N VAL A 249 4.42 18.23 -14.68
CA VAL A 249 5.22 19.18 -13.90
C VAL A 249 4.41 19.78 -12.74
N ALA A 250 3.09 19.77 -12.80
CA ALA A 250 2.21 20.23 -11.71
C ALA A 250 2.32 19.38 -10.42
N ALA A 251 2.98 18.24 -10.48
CA ALA A 251 3.32 17.46 -9.28
C ALA A 251 4.54 18.03 -8.51
N VAL A 252 5.05 19.19 -8.89
CA VAL A 252 6.29 19.81 -8.37
C VAL A 252 6.04 21.17 -7.69
N SER A 253 4.77 21.62 -7.61
CA SER A 253 4.40 22.90 -6.96
C SER A 253 3.73 22.69 -5.60
#